data_abd655e50c15369f440bf671c9eb5115
#
_entry.id   abd655e50c15369f440bf671c9eb5115
#
_cell.length_a   1.000
_cell.length_b   1.000
_cell.length_c   1.000
_cell.angle_alpha   90.00
_cell.angle_beta   90.00
_cell.angle_gamma   90.00
#
_symmetry.space_group_name_H-M   'P 1'
#
loop_
_entity.id
_entity.type
_entity.pdbx_description
1 polymer ?
#
loop_
_entity_poly.entity_id
_entity_poly.type
_entity_poly.pdbx_seq_one_letter_code
_entity_poly.pdbx_strand_id
1 'polypeptide(L)'
;MPYLSGMRMFFIWAWLALSPCDTLSVLFWNVENFYDWRDDSTTVSDEEFSARGERHWSWKKFQAKANAFTKALFWVEGETGRLPDVVGLAEVENAFVLRQVLTKTALRKTDYKYVHYDSPDRRGIDVALLYRSSVLELLDSKPCHLFAADTLMGTRDILLCVFRSIAPDGEDAPFAVLVNHHPSKYGGAAESEPRRRIAVERLRALADSLSAVGIDRIIACGDFNDTPANPVFRLLEPTLVPLHMDLYRRGLGTIKYDGKWDLIDHFYVSPALVASSSLGSSPSAQMRILRIPFLLTRDTAHTGEKPLRTFQGPRFLGGVSDHLPILLEVPLLDLIQNFRRK
;
A
#
# COMPACT_ATOMS: atom_id res chain seq x y z
N MET A 1 2.70 -20.02 -68.43
CA MET A 1 2.54 -19.04 -67.41
C MET A 1 2.19 -19.72 -66.08
N PRO A 2 3.09 -19.86 -65.13
CA PRO A 2 2.73 -20.41 -63.80
C PRO A 2 2.50 -19.26 -62.81
N TYR A 3 1.43 -19.40 -62.03
CA TYR A 3 1.03 -18.58 -60.92
C TYR A 3 2.01 -18.73 -59.77
N LEU A 4 2.64 -17.63 -59.35
CA LEU A 4 3.39 -17.50 -58.09
C LEU A 4 2.41 -17.25 -56.96
N SER A 5 2.15 -18.28 -56.15
CA SER A 5 1.42 -18.19 -54.89
C SER A 5 2.32 -17.55 -53.82
N GLY A 6 2.02 -16.31 -53.46
CA GLY A 6 2.68 -15.59 -52.37
C GLY A 6 2.27 -16.13 -50.99
N MET A 7 3.17 -16.86 -50.38
CA MET A 7 3.02 -17.35 -49.01
C MET A 7 3.23 -16.17 -48.05
N ARG A 8 2.15 -15.56 -47.52
CA ARG A 8 2.19 -14.57 -46.42
C ARG A 8 2.56 -15.30 -45.12
N MET A 9 3.81 -15.15 -44.74
CA MET A 9 4.26 -15.55 -43.41
C MET A 9 3.61 -14.61 -42.35
N PHE A 10 2.59 -15.09 -41.65
CA PHE A 10 2.07 -14.46 -40.44
C PHE A 10 3.09 -14.68 -39.33
N PHE A 11 3.84 -13.66 -38.98
CA PHE A 11 4.57 -13.60 -37.70
C PHE A 11 3.54 -13.46 -36.59
N ILE A 12 3.19 -14.57 -35.94
CA ILE A 12 2.48 -14.58 -34.69
C ILE A 12 3.49 -14.14 -33.65
N TRP A 13 3.43 -12.86 -33.23
CA TRP A 13 4.05 -12.42 -32.01
C TRP A 13 3.29 -13.06 -30.84
N ALA A 14 3.80 -14.22 -30.39
CA ALA A 14 3.35 -14.76 -29.12
C ALA A 14 3.80 -13.79 -28.00
N TRP A 15 2.91 -12.94 -27.54
CA TRP A 15 3.02 -12.34 -26.23
C TRP A 15 3.01 -13.50 -25.24
N LEU A 16 4.15 -13.82 -24.65
CA LEU A 16 4.21 -14.62 -23.43
C LEU A 16 3.52 -13.78 -22.35
N ALA A 17 2.20 -13.90 -22.26
CA ALA A 17 1.47 -13.47 -21.10
C ALA A 17 2.00 -14.30 -19.93
N LEU A 18 2.67 -13.64 -18.97
CA LEU A 18 3.03 -14.25 -17.70
C LEU A 18 1.75 -14.86 -17.10
N SER A 19 1.83 -16.10 -16.65
CA SER A 19 0.72 -16.72 -15.94
C SER A 19 0.36 -15.85 -14.74
N PRO A 20 -0.91 -15.71 -14.35
CA PRO A 20 -1.29 -14.94 -13.16
C PRO A 20 -0.56 -15.37 -11.87
N CYS A 21 0.02 -16.57 -11.86
CA CYS A 21 0.83 -17.10 -10.76
C CYS A 21 2.26 -16.52 -10.65
N ASP A 22 2.74 -15.80 -11.70
CA ASP A 22 4.15 -15.42 -11.78
C ASP A 22 4.46 -14.00 -11.26
N THR A 23 3.49 -13.34 -10.66
CA THR A 23 3.62 -11.94 -10.20
C THR A 23 3.03 -11.77 -8.81
N LEU A 24 3.76 -11.15 -7.88
CA LEU A 24 3.21 -10.70 -6.59
C LEU A 24 2.58 -9.32 -6.78
N SER A 25 1.34 -9.15 -6.32
CA SER A 25 0.59 -7.89 -6.39
C SER A 25 0.41 -7.30 -4.99
N VAL A 26 0.99 -6.12 -4.75
CA VAL A 26 0.91 -5.42 -3.47
C VAL A 26 0.22 -4.08 -3.67
N LEU A 27 -0.92 -3.87 -3.02
CA LEU A 27 -1.61 -2.58 -2.98
C LEU A 27 -1.32 -1.89 -1.65
N PHE A 28 -1.15 -0.58 -1.67
CA PHE A 28 -1.18 0.24 -0.46
C PHE A 28 -2.23 1.35 -0.61
N TRP A 29 -2.94 1.63 0.49
CA TRP A 29 -3.91 2.71 0.55
C TRP A 29 -4.05 3.31 1.95
N ASN A 30 -3.81 4.60 2.09
CA ASN A 30 -4.32 5.34 3.25
C ASN A 30 -5.83 5.50 3.06
N VAL A 31 -6.61 4.89 3.95
CA VAL A 31 -8.08 4.82 3.82
C VAL A 31 -8.80 5.94 4.59
N GLU A 32 -8.12 6.99 4.98
CA GLU A 32 -8.63 8.19 5.65
C GLU A 32 -9.58 7.89 6.81
N ASN A 33 -9.08 7.85 8.04
CA ASN A 33 -9.90 7.76 9.25
C ASN A 33 -10.95 6.64 9.18
N PHE A 34 -10.52 5.39 9.03
CA PHE A 34 -11.42 4.25 9.00
C PHE A 34 -11.73 3.77 10.43
N TYR A 35 -12.50 4.58 11.14
CA TYR A 35 -12.99 4.29 12.47
C TYR A 35 -14.19 3.35 12.43
N ASP A 36 -14.39 2.61 13.51
CA ASP A 36 -15.66 1.93 13.73
C ASP A 36 -16.73 2.98 14.18
N TRP A 37 -17.96 2.58 14.35
CA TRP A 37 -19.06 3.50 14.70
C TRP A 37 -19.40 3.48 16.19
N ARG A 38 -18.63 2.76 17.01
CA ARG A 38 -18.80 2.65 18.45
C ARG A 38 -17.82 3.62 19.08
N ASP A 39 -18.30 4.25 20.12
CA ASP A 39 -17.49 5.04 21.01
C ASP A 39 -16.91 4.05 22.01
N ASP A 40 -15.67 3.63 21.84
CA ASP A 40 -14.97 2.86 22.85
C ASP A 40 -14.12 3.82 23.70
N SER A 41 -14.24 3.70 25.01
CA SER A 41 -13.58 4.59 25.99
C SER A 41 -12.05 4.47 26.01
N THR A 42 -11.43 3.77 25.07
CA THR A 42 -9.99 3.52 25.04
C THR A 42 -9.23 4.56 24.22
N THR A 43 -9.91 5.24 23.29
CA THR A 43 -9.33 6.22 22.37
C THR A 43 -9.99 7.59 22.55
N VAL A 44 -9.22 8.60 22.97
CA VAL A 44 -9.73 9.96 23.25
C VAL A 44 -10.12 10.74 22.00
N SER A 45 -9.73 10.31 20.80
CA SER A 45 -9.92 11.09 19.57
C SER A 45 -10.91 10.48 18.58
N ASP A 46 -11.58 9.39 18.92
CA ASP A 46 -12.64 8.80 18.11
C ASP A 46 -14.04 9.39 18.41
N GLU A 47 -14.17 10.18 19.47
CA GLU A 47 -15.41 10.88 19.82
C GLU A 47 -16.06 11.59 18.62
N GLU A 48 -15.23 12.22 17.75
CA GLU A 48 -15.67 12.87 16.52
C GLU A 48 -16.33 11.89 15.57
N PHE A 49 -15.87 10.62 15.54
CA PHE A 49 -16.32 9.54 14.66
C PHE A 49 -17.33 8.61 15.34
N SER A 50 -18.04 9.05 16.34
CA SER A 50 -19.15 8.32 16.94
C SER A 50 -20.51 8.75 16.37
N ALA A 51 -21.57 8.01 16.71
CA ALA A 51 -22.93 8.36 16.30
C ALA A 51 -23.41 9.69 16.88
N ARG A 52 -22.85 10.12 18.03
CA ARG A 52 -23.14 11.38 18.73
C ARG A 52 -22.12 12.46 18.45
N GLY A 53 -20.95 12.09 17.90
CA GLY A 53 -19.87 12.99 17.57
C GLY A 53 -20.19 13.89 16.36
N GLU A 54 -19.30 14.84 16.09
CA GLU A 54 -19.48 15.86 15.04
C GLU A 54 -19.75 15.24 13.64
N ARG A 55 -19.13 14.11 13.32
CA ARG A 55 -19.29 13.39 12.05
C ARG A 55 -20.58 12.59 11.97
N HIS A 56 -21.28 12.40 13.10
CA HIS A 56 -22.43 11.48 13.19
C HIS A 56 -22.11 10.15 12.48
N TRP A 57 -20.92 9.58 12.81
CA TRP A 57 -20.43 8.37 12.20
C TRP A 57 -21.27 7.18 12.65
N SER A 58 -21.97 6.55 11.73
CA SER A 58 -22.91 5.49 12.01
C SER A 58 -22.51 4.23 11.26
N TRP A 59 -23.03 3.07 11.70
CA TRP A 59 -22.87 1.80 10.99
C TRP A 59 -23.20 1.92 9.48
N LYS A 60 -24.21 2.71 9.13
CA LYS A 60 -24.61 2.93 7.73
C LYS A 60 -23.52 3.63 6.90
N LYS A 61 -22.89 4.65 7.48
CA LYS A 61 -21.76 5.36 6.83
C LYS A 61 -20.52 4.48 6.78
N PHE A 62 -20.22 3.77 7.86
CA PHE A 62 -19.15 2.77 7.91
C PHE A 62 -19.34 1.72 6.81
N GLN A 63 -20.53 1.10 6.72
CA GLN A 63 -20.80 0.07 5.72
C GLN A 63 -20.71 0.61 4.29
N ALA A 64 -21.11 1.88 4.05
CA ALA A 64 -20.95 2.51 2.75
C ALA A 64 -19.46 2.63 2.36
N LYS A 65 -18.61 3.10 3.29
CA LYS A 65 -17.16 3.19 3.10
C LYS A 65 -16.52 1.81 2.91
N ALA A 66 -16.87 0.82 3.73
CA ALA A 66 -16.39 -0.55 3.63
C ALA A 66 -16.75 -1.20 2.28
N ASN A 67 -17.97 -0.95 1.78
CA ASN A 67 -18.39 -1.45 0.47
C ASN A 67 -17.66 -0.73 -0.68
N ALA A 68 -17.41 0.58 -0.57
CA ALA A 68 -16.68 1.33 -1.58
C ALA A 68 -15.18 0.91 -1.61
N PHE A 69 -14.56 0.68 -0.45
CA PHE A 69 -13.24 0.08 -0.33
C PHE A 69 -13.18 -1.30 -1.02
N THR A 70 -14.12 -2.18 -0.67
CA THR A 70 -14.24 -3.51 -1.27
C THR A 70 -14.39 -3.45 -2.78
N LYS A 71 -15.26 -2.55 -3.27
CA LYS A 71 -15.45 -2.33 -4.71
C LYS A 71 -14.15 -1.91 -5.41
N ALA A 72 -13.28 -1.13 -4.74
CA ALA A 72 -11.99 -0.75 -5.30
C ALA A 72 -11.06 -1.97 -5.47
N LEU A 73 -11.04 -2.92 -4.52
CA LEU A 73 -10.25 -4.15 -4.67
C LEU A 73 -10.77 -5.03 -5.81
N PHE A 74 -12.09 -5.16 -5.98
CA PHE A 74 -12.66 -5.88 -7.12
C PHE A 74 -12.48 -5.15 -8.46
N TRP A 75 -12.35 -3.83 -8.43
CA TRP A 75 -11.98 -3.07 -9.63
C TRP A 75 -10.53 -3.43 -10.05
N VAL A 76 -9.61 -3.53 -9.08
CA VAL A 76 -8.24 -4.00 -9.36
C VAL A 76 -8.25 -5.41 -9.94
N GLU A 77 -9.06 -6.33 -9.39
CA GLU A 77 -9.24 -7.67 -9.94
C GLU A 77 -9.70 -7.62 -11.40
N GLY A 78 -10.67 -6.74 -11.72
CA GLY A 78 -11.14 -6.57 -13.10
C GLY A 78 -10.07 -6.06 -14.08
N GLU A 79 -9.14 -5.22 -13.59
CA GLU A 79 -8.05 -4.65 -14.40
C GLU A 79 -6.84 -5.59 -14.55
N THR A 80 -6.56 -6.40 -13.52
CA THR A 80 -5.33 -7.22 -13.45
C THR A 80 -5.60 -8.72 -13.57
N GLY A 81 -6.87 -9.13 -13.56
CA GLY A 81 -7.29 -10.52 -13.59
C GLY A 81 -7.26 -11.21 -12.21
N ARG A 82 -6.85 -10.52 -11.14
CA ARG A 82 -6.77 -11.07 -9.77
C ARG A 82 -6.88 -10.00 -8.71
N LEU A 83 -7.32 -10.40 -7.52
CA LEU A 83 -7.24 -9.56 -6.33
C LEU A 83 -5.76 -9.33 -5.92
N PRO A 84 -5.41 -8.17 -5.33
CA PRO A 84 -4.08 -7.98 -4.76
C PRO A 84 -3.74 -9.08 -3.75
N ASP A 85 -2.50 -9.59 -3.79
CA ASP A 85 -2.06 -10.64 -2.86
C ASP A 85 -1.84 -10.08 -1.45
N VAL A 86 -1.37 -8.82 -1.39
CA VAL A 86 -1.18 -8.04 -0.17
C VAL A 86 -1.86 -6.68 -0.32
N VAL A 87 -2.54 -6.23 0.74
CA VAL A 87 -3.11 -4.88 0.83
C VAL A 87 -2.62 -4.23 2.13
N GLY A 88 -1.65 -3.32 2.02
CA GLY A 88 -1.22 -2.45 3.12
C GLY A 88 -2.21 -1.30 3.30
N LEU A 89 -2.56 -1.01 4.53
CA LEU A 89 -3.52 0.02 4.89
C LEU A 89 -2.92 0.99 5.91
N ALA A 90 -3.29 2.25 5.83
CA ALA A 90 -3.07 3.23 6.89
C ALA A 90 -4.39 3.90 7.28
N GLU A 91 -4.42 4.41 8.51
CA GLU A 91 -5.59 5.04 9.14
C GLU A 91 -6.75 4.07 9.39
N VAL A 92 -6.44 2.87 9.84
CA VAL A 92 -7.40 1.90 10.37
C VAL A 92 -7.37 1.99 11.89
N GLU A 93 -8.53 2.10 12.52
CA GLU A 93 -8.60 2.25 13.96
C GLU A 93 -8.21 0.96 14.70
N ASN A 94 -8.82 -0.17 14.34
CA ASN A 94 -8.67 -1.39 15.13
C ASN A 94 -8.99 -2.66 14.32
N ALA A 95 -8.69 -3.82 14.93
CA ALA A 95 -8.98 -5.13 14.34
C ALA A 95 -10.49 -5.39 14.12
N PHE A 96 -11.38 -4.68 14.82
CA PHE A 96 -12.82 -4.83 14.60
C PHE A 96 -13.22 -4.25 13.23
N VAL A 97 -12.69 -3.10 12.84
CA VAL A 97 -12.89 -2.51 11.50
C VAL A 97 -12.55 -3.54 10.43
N LEU A 98 -11.37 -4.16 10.52
CA LEU A 98 -10.91 -5.16 9.54
C LEU A 98 -11.82 -6.40 9.50
N ARG A 99 -12.25 -6.90 10.66
CA ARG A 99 -13.23 -8.01 10.73
C ARG A 99 -14.55 -7.65 10.08
N GLN A 100 -15.06 -6.42 10.29
CA GLN A 100 -16.30 -5.97 9.63
C GLN A 100 -16.11 -5.90 8.10
N VAL A 101 -15.00 -5.33 7.63
CA VAL A 101 -14.68 -5.29 6.20
C VAL A 101 -14.64 -6.70 5.60
N LEU A 102 -13.94 -7.63 6.22
CA LEU A 102 -13.78 -9.00 5.70
C LEU A 102 -15.05 -9.85 5.82
N THR A 103 -15.92 -9.61 6.81
CA THR A 103 -17.08 -10.48 7.05
C THR A 103 -18.41 -9.87 6.63
N LYS A 104 -18.53 -8.55 6.52
CA LYS A 104 -19.78 -7.84 6.21
C LYS A 104 -19.82 -7.19 4.84
N THR A 105 -18.77 -7.37 4.02
CA THR A 105 -18.73 -6.96 2.62
C THR A 105 -18.63 -8.16 1.69
N ALA A 106 -18.46 -7.92 0.39
CA ALA A 106 -18.26 -9.01 -0.58
C ALA A 106 -16.92 -9.75 -0.36
N LEU A 107 -15.95 -9.17 0.36
CA LEU A 107 -14.69 -9.83 0.71
C LEU A 107 -14.88 -11.09 1.59
N ARG A 108 -16.04 -11.29 2.22
CA ARG A 108 -16.36 -12.55 2.93
C ARG A 108 -16.29 -13.81 2.05
N LYS A 109 -16.28 -13.64 0.73
CA LYS A 109 -16.16 -14.72 -0.25
C LYS A 109 -14.72 -14.98 -0.69
N THR A 110 -13.79 -14.19 -0.19
CA THR A 110 -12.35 -14.30 -0.50
C THR A 110 -11.62 -14.98 0.66
N ASP A 111 -10.36 -15.24 0.45
CA ASP A 111 -9.46 -15.88 1.40
C ASP A 111 -8.57 -14.88 2.17
N TYR A 112 -8.92 -13.60 2.16
CA TYR A 112 -8.16 -12.60 2.90
C TYR A 112 -8.15 -12.86 4.40
N LYS A 113 -6.95 -12.79 4.98
CA LYS A 113 -6.69 -12.65 6.41
C LYS A 113 -6.09 -11.27 6.67
N TYR A 114 -5.98 -10.86 7.92
CA TYR A 114 -5.39 -9.57 8.30
C TYR A 114 -4.34 -9.72 9.39
N VAL A 115 -3.44 -8.72 9.43
CA VAL A 115 -2.49 -8.45 10.51
C VAL A 115 -2.70 -7.02 10.96
N HIS A 116 -2.83 -6.83 12.27
CA HIS A 116 -3.01 -5.52 12.89
C HIS A 116 -2.48 -5.57 14.32
N TYR A 117 -1.89 -4.46 14.76
CA TYR A 117 -1.46 -4.21 16.13
C TYR A 117 -1.82 -2.77 16.48
N ASP A 118 -2.31 -2.55 17.69
CA ASP A 118 -2.55 -1.23 18.21
C ASP A 118 -1.21 -0.52 18.42
N SER A 119 -1.07 0.72 17.94
CA SER A 119 0.12 1.55 18.08
C SER A 119 -0.06 2.62 19.15
N PRO A 120 1.01 3.27 19.62
CA PRO A 120 0.91 4.37 20.58
C PRO A 120 0.41 5.69 19.95
N ASP A 121 -0.19 5.67 18.76
CA ASP A 121 -0.74 6.89 18.14
C ASP A 121 -1.92 7.45 18.94
N ARG A 122 -1.87 8.76 19.24
CA ARG A 122 -2.88 9.41 20.08
C ARG A 122 -4.25 9.53 19.43
N ARG A 123 -4.34 9.40 18.09
CA ARG A 123 -5.61 9.44 17.37
C ARG A 123 -6.26 8.06 17.28
N GLY A 124 -5.57 6.99 17.77
CA GLY A 124 -6.03 5.63 17.69
C GLY A 124 -6.18 5.16 16.25
N ILE A 125 -5.27 5.53 15.36
CA ILE A 125 -5.23 5.05 13.98
C ILE A 125 -3.91 4.34 13.72
N ASP A 126 -3.99 3.21 13.04
CA ASP A 126 -2.89 2.29 12.86
C ASP A 126 -2.63 1.99 11.40
N VAL A 127 -1.56 1.25 11.18
CA VAL A 127 -1.33 0.52 9.92
C VAL A 127 -1.82 -0.91 10.06
N ALA A 128 -2.29 -1.46 8.96
CA ALA A 128 -2.77 -2.84 8.90
C ALA A 128 -2.36 -3.49 7.57
N LEU A 129 -2.49 -4.81 7.49
CA LEU A 129 -2.22 -5.55 6.27
C LEU A 129 -3.27 -6.65 6.08
N LEU A 130 -3.83 -6.73 4.85
CA LEU A 130 -4.59 -7.90 4.41
C LEU A 130 -3.72 -8.74 3.48
N TYR A 131 -3.86 -10.06 3.52
CA TYR A 131 -3.15 -10.96 2.61
C TYR A 131 -4.00 -12.15 2.19
N ARG A 132 -3.77 -12.64 0.97
CA ARG A 132 -4.42 -13.81 0.40
C ARG A 132 -3.82 -15.09 0.99
N SER A 133 -4.56 -15.77 1.87
CA SER A 133 -4.05 -16.96 2.57
C SER A 133 -3.97 -18.21 1.69
N SER A 134 -4.54 -18.19 0.49
CA SER A 134 -4.33 -19.23 -0.53
C SER A 134 -3.06 -19.05 -1.34
N VAL A 135 -2.44 -17.86 -1.30
CA VAL A 135 -1.24 -17.48 -2.07
C VAL A 135 -0.02 -17.33 -1.16
N LEU A 136 -0.23 -16.84 0.06
CA LEU A 136 0.82 -16.46 0.98
C LEU A 136 0.67 -17.13 2.35
N GLU A 137 1.75 -17.68 2.86
CA GLU A 137 1.92 -18.11 4.24
C GLU A 137 2.57 -16.98 5.04
N LEU A 138 1.91 -16.53 6.11
CA LEU A 138 2.49 -15.58 7.06
C LEU A 138 3.42 -16.34 8.00
N LEU A 139 4.73 -16.03 7.97
CA LEU A 139 5.76 -16.66 8.80
C LEU A 139 5.98 -15.90 10.10
N ASP A 140 5.98 -14.57 10.05
CA ASP A 140 6.18 -13.69 11.22
C ASP A 140 5.52 -12.35 11.02
N SER A 141 5.09 -11.70 12.12
CA SER A 141 4.62 -10.31 12.09
C SER A 141 4.82 -9.63 13.43
N LYS A 142 5.16 -8.34 13.38
CA LYS A 142 5.32 -7.52 14.59
C LYS A 142 5.15 -6.03 14.33
N PRO A 143 4.69 -5.27 15.35
CA PRO A 143 4.78 -3.83 15.36
C PRO A 143 6.23 -3.40 15.63
N CYS A 144 6.73 -2.44 14.89
CA CYS A 144 8.08 -1.90 15.06
C CYS A 144 7.98 -0.45 15.54
N HIS A 145 8.07 -0.26 16.84
CA HIS A 145 7.94 1.03 17.49
C HIS A 145 9.01 2.03 17.04
N LEU A 146 8.62 3.32 17.06
CA LEU A 146 9.53 4.44 16.84
C LEU A 146 9.94 5.06 18.18
N PHE A 147 11.23 5.34 18.32
CA PHE A 147 11.80 5.96 19.52
C PHE A 147 12.56 7.23 19.16
N ALA A 148 12.29 8.31 19.90
CA ALA A 148 13.14 9.50 19.90
C ALA A 148 14.13 9.37 21.06
N ALA A 149 15.39 9.06 20.78
CA ALA A 149 16.34 8.51 21.74
C ALA A 149 15.71 7.28 22.43
N ASP A 150 15.57 7.27 23.75
CA ASP A 150 14.99 6.16 24.51
C ASP A 150 13.48 6.34 24.81
N THR A 151 12.84 7.36 24.23
CA THR A 151 11.42 7.66 24.49
C THR A 151 10.55 7.14 23.37
N LEU A 152 9.55 6.31 23.70
CA LEU A 152 8.54 5.84 22.77
C LEU A 152 7.75 7.02 22.20
N MET A 153 7.67 7.10 20.88
CA MET A 153 6.92 8.17 20.22
C MET A 153 5.43 7.82 20.19
N GLY A 154 4.57 8.77 20.56
CA GLY A 154 3.13 8.66 20.36
C GLY A 154 2.75 8.82 18.89
N THR A 155 3.03 7.79 18.08
CA THR A 155 2.75 7.75 16.64
C THR A 155 2.61 6.30 16.19
N ARG A 156 2.21 6.10 14.92
CA ARG A 156 2.04 4.77 14.32
C ARG A 156 3.36 4.03 14.26
N ASP A 157 3.28 2.72 14.45
CA ASP A 157 4.37 1.80 14.26
C ASP A 157 4.61 1.51 12.78
N ILE A 158 5.76 0.96 12.43
CA ILE A 158 5.96 0.27 11.15
C ILE A 158 5.52 -1.17 11.35
N LEU A 159 4.56 -1.64 10.55
CA LEU A 159 4.12 -3.04 10.58
C LEU A 159 5.04 -3.88 9.71
N LEU A 160 5.79 -4.78 10.33
CA LEU A 160 6.58 -5.79 9.63
C LEU A 160 5.78 -7.08 9.51
N CYS A 161 5.69 -7.62 8.28
CA CYS A 161 5.19 -8.96 8.01
C CYS A 161 6.19 -9.71 7.14
N VAL A 162 6.48 -10.96 7.48
CA VAL A 162 7.33 -11.87 6.69
C VAL A 162 6.45 -12.97 6.11
N PHE A 163 6.55 -13.17 4.82
CA PHE A 163 5.74 -14.13 4.07
C PHE A 163 6.61 -15.12 3.30
N ARG A 164 6.00 -16.24 2.98
CA ARG A 164 6.43 -17.17 1.94
C ARG A 164 5.31 -17.35 0.93
N SER A 165 5.63 -17.46 -0.36
CA SER A 165 4.65 -17.85 -1.39
C SER A 165 4.27 -19.32 -1.23
N ILE A 166 2.98 -19.64 -1.41
CA ILE A 166 2.48 -21.01 -1.44
C ILE A 166 2.56 -21.48 -2.90
N ALA A 167 3.78 -21.77 -3.38
CA ALA A 167 3.99 -22.30 -4.71
C ALA A 167 3.87 -23.83 -4.72
N PRO A 168 3.47 -24.46 -5.85
CA PRO A 168 3.38 -25.91 -5.97
C PRO A 168 4.70 -26.65 -5.72
N ASP A 169 5.83 -25.99 -5.97
CA ASP A 169 7.19 -26.56 -5.88
C ASP A 169 7.90 -26.27 -4.55
N GLY A 170 7.24 -25.62 -3.60
CA GLY A 170 7.53 -25.69 -2.15
C GLY A 170 8.77 -24.97 -1.61
N GLU A 171 9.60 -24.27 -2.40
CA GLU A 171 10.88 -23.71 -1.93
C GLU A 171 11.07 -22.20 -2.21
N ASP A 172 10.02 -21.39 -2.07
CA ASP A 172 10.19 -19.94 -2.21
C ASP A 172 10.87 -19.34 -0.98
N ALA A 173 11.93 -18.55 -1.24
CA ALA A 173 12.58 -17.78 -0.19
C ALA A 173 11.62 -16.73 0.40
N PRO A 174 11.70 -16.48 1.71
CA PRO A 174 10.84 -15.51 2.37
C PRO A 174 11.07 -14.09 1.83
N PHE A 175 10.02 -13.28 1.92
CA PHE A 175 10.07 -11.86 1.65
C PHE A 175 9.37 -11.09 2.77
N ALA A 176 9.73 -9.82 2.94
CA ALA A 176 9.16 -8.96 3.96
C ALA A 176 8.35 -7.82 3.33
N VAL A 177 7.23 -7.48 3.97
CA VAL A 177 6.45 -6.28 3.69
C VAL A 177 6.45 -5.38 4.92
N LEU A 178 6.86 -4.12 4.75
CA LEU A 178 6.90 -3.08 5.77
C LEU A 178 5.84 -2.03 5.43
N VAL A 179 4.75 -1.98 6.21
CA VAL A 179 3.70 -0.99 6.03
C VAL A 179 3.96 0.21 6.93
N ASN A 180 4.01 1.40 6.36
CA ASN A 180 4.40 2.65 7.00
C ASN A 180 3.26 3.67 6.99
N HIS A 181 3.18 4.48 8.05
CA HIS A 181 2.45 5.74 8.05
C HIS A 181 3.25 6.75 8.88
N HIS A 182 4.06 7.55 8.21
CA HIS A 182 4.97 8.49 8.86
C HIS A 182 4.24 9.67 9.51
N PRO A 183 4.87 10.36 10.48
CA PRO A 183 4.30 11.56 11.10
C PRO A 183 3.92 12.61 10.07
N SER A 184 2.68 13.13 10.17
CA SER A 184 2.16 14.13 9.24
C SER A 184 2.85 15.49 9.39
N LYS A 185 2.67 16.38 8.40
CA LYS A 185 3.12 17.78 8.43
C LYS A 185 2.25 18.68 9.31
N TYR A 186 1.30 18.10 10.05
CA TYR A 186 0.44 18.87 10.96
C TYR A 186 1.28 19.60 12.03
N GLY A 187 1.00 20.89 12.23
CA GLY A 187 1.80 21.75 13.11
C GLY A 187 3.00 22.41 12.43
N GLY A 188 3.25 22.13 11.14
CA GLY A 188 4.36 22.70 10.37
C GLY A 188 5.28 21.65 9.79
N ALA A 189 5.74 21.87 8.57
CA ALA A 189 6.62 20.93 7.88
C ALA A 189 8.00 20.82 8.54
N ALA A 190 8.55 21.95 9.02
CA ALA A 190 9.85 22.01 9.68
C ALA A 190 9.82 21.35 11.07
N GLU A 191 8.78 21.63 11.85
CA GLU A 191 8.61 21.08 13.22
C GLU A 191 8.41 19.56 13.21
N SER A 192 7.78 19.05 12.18
CA SER A 192 7.49 17.61 12.05
C SER A 192 8.60 16.81 11.31
N GLU A 193 9.54 17.48 10.63
CA GLU A 193 10.63 16.82 9.91
C GLU A 193 11.50 15.89 10.78
N PRO A 194 11.95 16.29 11.99
CA PRO A 194 12.75 15.39 12.84
C PRO A 194 12.04 14.07 13.15
N ARG A 195 10.71 14.12 13.34
CA ARG A 195 9.90 12.92 13.60
C ARG A 195 9.82 12.02 12.37
N ARG A 196 9.70 12.58 11.16
CA ARG A 196 9.72 11.81 9.91
C ARG A 196 11.10 11.21 9.67
N ARG A 197 12.19 11.94 9.97
CA ARG A 197 13.56 11.42 9.90
C ARG A 197 13.73 10.16 10.74
N ILE A 198 13.26 10.17 12.00
CA ILE A 198 13.30 8.99 12.88
C ILE A 198 12.56 7.81 12.23
N ALA A 199 11.39 8.04 11.62
CA ALA A 199 10.65 6.97 10.94
C ALA A 199 11.42 6.41 9.74
N VAL A 200 12.06 7.26 8.93
CA VAL A 200 12.90 6.85 7.79
C VAL A 200 14.13 6.06 8.26
N GLU A 201 14.82 6.53 9.30
CA GLU A 201 15.98 5.84 9.89
C GLU A 201 15.57 4.48 10.48
N ARG A 202 14.40 4.41 11.12
CA ARG A 202 13.85 3.15 11.63
C ARG A 202 13.54 2.16 10.50
N LEU A 203 12.89 2.62 9.43
CA LEU A 203 12.60 1.81 8.24
C LEU A 203 13.89 1.24 7.64
N ARG A 204 14.92 2.08 7.49
CA ARG A 204 16.22 1.62 7.00
C ARG A 204 16.83 0.56 7.91
N ALA A 205 16.88 0.80 9.23
CA ALA A 205 17.45 -0.15 10.18
C ALA A 205 16.71 -1.50 10.17
N LEU A 206 15.38 -1.50 9.96
CA LEU A 206 14.60 -2.72 9.79
C LEU A 206 14.99 -3.46 8.50
N ALA A 207 15.13 -2.75 7.38
CA ALA A 207 15.55 -3.34 6.12
C ALA A 207 16.97 -3.93 6.20
N ASP A 208 17.91 -3.21 6.81
CA ASP A 208 19.29 -3.68 7.04
C ASP A 208 19.29 -4.95 7.94
N SER A 209 18.44 -4.97 9.00
CA SER A 209 18.32 -6.12 9.90
C SER A 209 17.72 -7.36 9.21
N LEU A 210 16.74 -7.16 8.31
CA LEU A 210 16.15 -8.25 7.53
C LEU A 210 17.17 -8.87 6.58
N SER A 211 17.92 -8.04 5.86
CA SER A 211 19.00 -8.51 4.98
C SER A 211 20.08 -9.27 5.76
N ALA A 212 20.43 -8.81 6.97
CA ALA A 212 21.42 -9.47 7.82
C ALA A 212 21.00 -10.89 8.26
N VAL A 213 19.71 -11.20 8.26
CA VAL A 213 19.19 -12.55 8.56
C VAL A 213 18.78 -13.33 7.30
N GLY A 214 19.17 -12.84 6.11
CA GLY A 214 18.95 -13.51 4.83
C GLY A 214 17.56 -13.27 4.20
N ILE A 215 16.81 -12.27 4.67
CA ILE A 215 15.57 -11.83 4.03
C ILE A 215 15.90 -10.63 3.12
N ASP A 216 16.40 -10.91 1.92
CA ASP A 216 16.88 -9.88 0.98
C ASP A 216 15.76 -9.29 0.12
N ARG A 217 14.56 -9.87 0.15
CA ARG A 217 13.39 -9.43 -0.63
C ARG A 217 12.50 -8.59 0.27
N ILE A 218 12.61 -7.28 0.16
CA ILE A 218 11.93 -6.34 1.05
C ILE A 218 11.09 -5.39 0.21
N ILE A 219 9.82 -5.24 0.59
CA ILE A 219 8.88 -4.26 0.03
C ILE A 219 8.47 -3.34 1.17
N ALA A 220 8.74 -2.04 1.04
CA ALA A 220 8.22 -1.03 1.95
C ALA A 220 7.18 -0.19 1.20
N CYS A 221 5.99 -0.07 1.77
CA CYS A 221 4.92 0.77 1.26
C CYS A 221 4.35 1.63 2.39
N GLY A 222 3.74 2.74 2.03
CA GLY A 222 3.15 3.58 3.05
C GLY A 222 2.80 4.99 2.58
N ASP A 223 2.11 5.70 3.48
CA ASP A 223 2.01 7.15 3.48
C ASP A 223 3.24 7.72 4.22
N PHE A 224 4.18 8.26 3.47
CA PHE A 224 5.42 8.85 4.00
C PHE A 224 5.24 10.31 4.41
N ASN A 225 4.05 10.88 4.21
CA ASN A 225 3.67 12.24 4.56
C ASN A 225 4.64 13.32 4.05
N ASP A 226 5.41 12.98 3.00
CA ASP A 226 6.26 13.92 2.28
C ASP A 226 6.49 13.48 0.83
N THR A 227 6.85 14.45 -0.02
CA THR A 227 7.13 14.18 -1.42
C THR A 227 8.53 13.59 -1.60
N PRO A 228 8.80 12.86 -2.70
CA PRO A 228 10.11 12.28 -3.01
C PRO A 228 11.26 13.29 -3.06
N ALA A 229 10.96 14.59 -3.20
CA ALA A 229 11.97 15.65 -3.21
C ALA A 229 12.64 15.86 -1.85
N ASN A 230 12.05 15.40 -0.73
CA ASN A 230 12.66 15.58 0.58
C ASN A 230 13.97 14.78 0.69
N PRO A 231 15.10 15.45 1.00
CA PRO A 231 16.40 14.81 1.11
C PRO A 231 16.48 13.68 2.15
N VAL A 232 15.55 13.65 3.11
CA VAL A 232 15.51 12.62 4.16
C VAL A 232 15.40 11.20 3.56
N PHE A 233 14.74 11.05 2.42
CA PHE A 233 14.56 9.74 1.77
C PHE A 233 15.84 9.16 1.17
N ARG A 234 16.89 9.97 0.98
CA ARG A 234 18.23 9.46 0.61
C ARG A 234 18.84 8.56 1.67
N LEU A 235 18.37 8.65 2.92
CA LEU A 235 18.79 7.76 4.00
C LEU A 235 18.38 6.29 3.74
N LEU A 236 17.41 6.04 2.88
CA LEU A 236 17.00 4.68 2.49
C LEU A 236 17.96 4.05 1.47
N GLU A 237 18.70 4.87 0.74
CA GLU A 237 19.69 4.38 -0.24
C GLU A 237 20.98 3.89 0.47
N PRO A 238 21.65 2.86 -0.03
CA PRO A 238 21.28 2.00 -1.16
C PRO A 238 20.42 0.81 -0.79
N THR A 239 19.97 0.69 0.47
CA THR A 239 19.22 -0.48 1.00
C THR A 239 17.88 -0.67 0.31
N LEU A 240 17.19 0.43 -0.01
CA LEU A 240 15.88 0.44 -0.66
C LEU A 240 15.86 1.37 -1.88
N VAL A 241 15.30 0.88 -2.98
CA VAL A 241 15.16 1.57 -4.27
C VAL A 241 13.76 2.15 -4.40
N PRO A 242 13.60 3.47 -4.66
CA PRO A 242 12.30 4.09 -4.88
C PRO A 242 11.72 3.73 -6.25
N LEU A 243 10.44 3.30 -6.29
CA LEU A 243 9.73 2.98 -7.54
C LEU A 243 8.82 4.10 -8.05
N HIS A 244 8.66 5.15 -7.28
CA HIS A 244 7.73 6.26 -7.54
C HIS A 244 8.34 7.47 -8.25
N MET A 245 9.66 7.49 -8.47
CA MET A 245 10.37 8.69 -8.96
C MET A 245 9.94 9.15 -10.36
N ASP A 246 9.61 8.22 -11.27
CA ASP A 246 9.10 8.59 -12.61
C ASP A 246 7.71 9.23 -12.52
N LEU A 247 6.82 8.66 -11.71
CA LEU A 247 5.49 9.21 -11.47
C LEU A 247 5.58 10.63 -10.89
N TYR A 248 6.49 10.84 -9.93
CA TYR A 248 6.73 12.14 -9.34
C TYR A 248 7.23 13.17 -10.38
N ARG A 249 8.23 12.82 -11.21
CA ARG A 249 8.74 13.71 -12.28
C ARG A 249 7.67 14.09 -13.29
N ARG A 250 6.69 13.23 -13.51
CA ARG A 250 5.53 13.46 -14.38
C ARG A 250 4.44 14.31 -13.72
N GLY A 251 4.62 14.74 -12.46
CA GLY A 251 3.64 15.53 -11.71
C GLY A 251 2.40 14.76 -11.29
N LEU A 252 2.50 13.42 -11.20
CA LEU A 252 1.41 12.58 -10.71
C LEU A 252 1.48 12.51 -9.18
N GLY A 253 0.31 12.41 -8.54
CA GLY A 253 0.19 12.37 -7.08
C GLY A 253 -0.92 11.48 -6.59
N THR A 254 -0.88 11.17 -5.32
CA THR A 254 -1.88 10.36 -4.62
C THR A 254 -2.87 11.19 -3.81
N ILE A 255 -2.48 12.40 -3.40
CA ILE A 255 -3.32 13.36 -2.70
C ILE A 255 -3.37 14.69 -3.49
N LYS A 256 -4.49 15.41 -3.39
CA LYS A 256 -4.59 16.74 -3.99
C LYS A 256 -4.89 17.80 -2.93
N TYR A 257 -3.97 18.74 -2.77
CA TYR A 257 -4.10 19.86 -1.86
C TYR A 257 -3.88 21.18 -2.59
N ASP A 258 -4.75 22.16 -2.38
CA ASP A 258 -4.70 23.50 -3.02
C ASP A 258 -4.49 23.45 -4.54
N GLY A 259 -5.21 22.53 -5.20
CA GLY A 259 -5.15 22.34 -6.65
C GLY A 259 -3.94 21.57 -7.18
N LYS A 260 -2.98 21.24 -6.34
CA LYS A 260 -1.75 20.52 -6.72
C LYS A 260 -1.81 19.06 -6.27
N TRP A 261 -1.36 18.16 -7.13
CA TRP A 261 -1.17 16.77 -6.79
C TRP A 261 0.20 16.57 -6.14
N ASP A 262 0.21 15.95 -4.96
CA ASP A 262 1.41 15.53 -4.27
C ASP A 262 1.47 14.00 -4.21
N LEU A 263 2.65 13.44 -4.43
CA LEU A 263 2.94 12.02 -4.29
C LEU A 263 3.57 11.80 -2.93
N ILE A 264 2.78 11.33 -1.96
CA ILE A 264 3.23 11.08 -0.59
C ILE A 264 3.08 9.62 -0.16
N ASP A 265 2.37 8.83 -0.97
CA ASP A 265 2.29 7.38 -0.83
C ASP A 265 3.35 6.74 -1.74
N HIS A 266 4.23 5.94 -1.18
CA HIS A 266 5.41 5.44 -1.86
C HIS A 266 5.51 3.92 -1.81
N PHE A 267 6.21 3.36 -2.81
CA PHE A 267 6.82 2.06 -2.75
C PHE A 267 8.33 2.17 -2.83
N TYR A 268 9.01 1.47 -1.94
CA TYR A 268 10.42 1.16 -2.00
C TYR A 268 10.60 -0.34 -2.01
N VAL A 269 11.60 -0.83 -2.72
CA VAL A 269 11.95 -2.24 -2.75
C VAL A 269 13.44 -2.46 -2.58
N SER A 270 13.84 -3.59 -2.05
CA SER A 270 15.27 -3.96 -2.02
C SER A 270 15.82 -4.13 -3.44
N PRO A 271 17.14 -3.92 -3.66
CA PRO A 271 17.77 -4.11 -4.97
C PRO A 271 17.54 -5.51 -5.55
N ALA A 272 17.40 -6.53 -4.72
CA ALA A 272 17.10 -7.90 -5.15
C ALA A 272 15.80 -8.02 -5.98
N LEU A 273 14.83 -7.13 -5.76
CA LEU A 273 13.56 -7.12 -6.50
C LEU A 273 13.61 -6.27 -7.79
N VAL A 274 14.68 -5.54 -8.03
CA VAL A 274 14.85 -4.68 -9.23
C VAL A 274 15.87 -5.27 -10.21
N ALA A 275 16.84 -6.04 -9.71
CA ALA A 275 18.04 -6.45 -10.47
C ALA A 275 17.80 -7.56 -11.52
N SER A 276 16.60 -8.08 -11.66
CA SER A 276 16.33 -9.31 -12.43
C SER A 276 16.17 -9.13 -13.94
N SER A 277 16.32 -7.93 -14.49
CA SER A 277 16.05 -7.66 -15.91
C SER A 277 17.26 -7.78 -16.85
N SER A 278 18.33 -8.47 -16.44
CA SER A 278 19.56 -8.61 -17.27
C SER A 278 19.40 -9.51 -18.53
N LEU A 279 18.23 -10.09 -18.78
CA LEU A 279 17.90 -10.92 -19.95
C LEU A 279 16.79 -10.35 -20.84
N GLY A 280 16.60 -9.05 -20.86
CA GLY A 280 15.99 -8.33 -21.99
C GLY A 280 14.47 -8.46 -22.19
N SER A 281 13.69 -9.12 -21.36
CA SER A 281 12.26 -9.29 -21.59
C SER A 281 11.34 -9.48 -20.36
N SER A 282 11.83 -9.42 -19.13
CA SER A 282 10.96 -9.48 -17.94
C SER A 282 10.58 -8.08 -17.46
N PRO A 283 9.31 -7.83 -17.16
CA PRO A 283 8.90 -6.55 -16.59
C PRO A 283 9.57 -6.37 -15.20
N SER A 284 10.26 -5.26 -15.02
CA SER A 284 10.77 -4.84 -13.72
C SER A 284 9.62 -4.50 -12.77
N ALA A 285 9.88 -4.50 -11.45
CA ALA A 285 8.92 -4.02 -10.45
C ALA A 285 8.37 -2.64 -10.83
N GLN A 286 7.06 -2.50 -10.93
CA GLN A 286 6.41 -1.26 -11.38
C GLN A 286 5.34 -0.80 -10.38
N MET A 287 5.43 0.50 -10.03
CA MET A 287 4.39 1.16 -9.24
C MET A 287 3.42 1.89 -10.15
N ARG A 288 2.13 1.80 -9.84
CA ARG A 288 1.04 2.56 -10.48
C ARG A 288 0.20 3.28 -9.44
N ILE A 289 -0.28 4.49 -9.77
CA ILE A 289 -1.32 5.18 -9.00
C ILE A 289 -2.67 4.79 -9.63
N LEU A 290 -3.58 4.27 -8.83
CA LEU A 290 -4.87 3.79 -9.31
C LEU A 290 -5.91 4.94 -9.30
N ARG A 291 -6.13 5.54 -10.45
CA ARG A 291 -7.17 6.56 -10.65
C ARG A 291 -8.52 5.91 -10.95
N ILE A 292 -9.08 5.24 -9.96
CA ILE A 292 -10.36 4.53 -10.08
C ILE A 292 -11.50 5.55 -10.22
N PRO A 293 -12.34 5.51 -11.27
CA PRO A 293 -13.29 6.58 -11.56
C PRO A 293 -14.24 6.94 -10.40
N PHE A 294 -14.75 5.94 -9.66
CA PHE A 294 -15.66 6.20 -8.54
C PHE A 294 -14.96 6.65 -7.23
N LEU A 295 -13.62 6.66 -7.21
CA LEU A 295 -12.83 7.27 -6.12
C LEU A 295 -12.47 8.72 -6.40
N LEU A 296 -12.91 9.27 -7.53
CA LEU A 296 -12.63 10.63 -7.96
C LEU A 296 -13.91 11.46 -8.00
N THR A 297 -13.77 12.74 -7.75
CA THR A 297 -14.82 13.74 -7.92
C THR A 297 -14.26 15.00 -8.57
N ARG A 298 -15.12 15.80 -9.19
CA ARG A 298 -14.73 17.10 -9.71
C ARG A 298 -14.22 17.99 -8.58
N ASP A 299 -13.07 18.60 -8.77
CA ASP A 299 -12.58 19.65 -7.88
C ASP A 299 -13.33 20.95 -8.17
N THR A 300 -14.18 21.40 -7.23
CA THR A 300 -14.98 22.60 -7.40
C THR A 300 -14.24 23.90 -7.09
N ALA A 301 -13.10 23.80 -6.40
CA ALA A 301 -12.24 24.95 -6.08
C ALA A 301 -11.13 25.16 -7.12
N HIS A 302 -10.68 24.07 -7.75
CA HIS A 302 -9.59 24.08 -8.73
C HIS A 302 -9.95 23.23 -9.95
N THR A 303 -9.12 23.29 -10.98
CA THR A 303 -9.33 22.53 -12.21
C THR A 303 -9.15 21.02 -12.01
N GLY A 304 -9.92 20.22 -12.76
CA GLY A 304 -9.79 18.77 -12.84
C GLY A 304 -10.50 18.04 -11.71
N GLU A 305 -9.95 16.88 -11.35
CA GLU A 305 -10.50 15.96 -10.35
C GLU A 305 -9.65 15.94 -9.09
N LYS A 306 -10.25 15.47 -8.01
CA LYS A 306 -9.60 15.15 -6.73
C LYS A 306 -10.16 13.86 -6.16
N PRO A 307 -9.48 13.21 -5.20
CA PRO A 307 -10.05 12.06 -4.51
C PRO A 307 -11.38 12.40 -3.84
N LEU A 308 -12.32 11.47 -3.90
CA LEU A 308 -13.59 11.55 -3.20
C LEU A 308 -13.41 11.03 -1.78
N ARG A 309 -13.16 11.94 -0.86
CA ARG A 309 -12.95 11.63 0.57
C ARG A 309 -14.24 11.29 1.30
N THR A 310 -14.11 10.72 2.49
CA THR A 310 -15.27 10.33 3.31
C THR A 310 -16.06 11.56 3.79
N PHE A 311 -15.36 12.61 4.25
CA PHE A 311 -15.95 13.84 4.76
C PHE A 311 -15.28 15.10 4.17
N GLN A 312 -16.02 16.20 4.16
CA GLN A 312 -15.49 17.55 4.01
C GLN A 312 -16.07 18.41 5.14
N GLY A 313 -15.24 18.75 6.15
CA GLY A 313 -15.75 19.22 7.43
C GLY A 313 -16.74 18.18 7.99
N PRO A 314 -17.86 18.57 8.57
CA PRO A 314 -18.86 17.63 9.11
C PRO A 314 -19.69 16.94 8.02
N ARG A 315 -19.62 17.39 6.77
CA ARG A 315 -20.45 16.87 5.68
C ARG A 315 -19.95 15.53 5.16
N PHE A 316 -20.75 14.48 5.27
CA PHE A 316 -20.49 13.18 4.67
C PHE A 316 -20.60 13.23 3.13
N LEU A 317 -19.55 12.82 2.42
CA LEU A 317 -19.49 12.79 0.96
C LEU A 317 -19.66 11.37 0.40
N GLY A 318 -19.44 10.34 1.22
CA GLY A 318 -19.61 8.93 0.83
C GLY A 318 -18.45 8.34 0.04
N GLY A 319 -17.30 9.02 -0.03
CA GLY A 319 -16.06 8.47 -0.58
C GLY A 319 -15.29 7.62 0.42
N VAL A 320 -14.12 7.16 0.01
CA VAL A 320 -13.27 6.29 0.85
C VAL A 320 -12.13 7.08 1.48
N SER A 321 -11.42 7.91 0.69
CA SER A 321 -10.19 8.57 1.15
C SER A 321 -9.86 9.81 0.33
N ASP A 322 -9.08 10.71 0.90
CA ASP A 322 -8.39 11.80 0.21
C ASP A 322 -7.08 11.35 -0.45
N HIS A 323 -6.71 10.08 -0.31
CA HIS A 323 -5.62 9.44 -1.03
C HIS A 323 -6.15 8.51 -2.14
N LEU A 324 -5.39 8.41 -3.23
CA LEU A 324 -5.56 7.36 -4.24
C LEU A 324 -4.70 6.15 -3.87
N PRO A 325 -5.21 4.91 -4.07
CA PRO A 325 -4.41 3.72 -3.85
C PRO A 325 -3.25 3.62 -4.85
N ILE A 326 -2.16 3.00 -4.41
CA ILE A 326 -1.01 2.64 -5.23
C ILE A 326 -0.87 1.14 -5.33
N LEU A 327 -0.45 0.65 -6.48
CA LEU A 327 -0.27 -0.77 -6.77
C LEU A 327 1.16 -1.04 -7.24
N LEU A 328 1.77 -2.04 -6.66
CA LEU A 328 3.06 -2.62 -7.09
C LEU A 328 2.81 -4.01 -7.67
N GLU A 329 3.39 -4.27 -8.82
CA GLU A 329 3.47 -5.61 -9.41
C GLU A 329 4.94 -6.02 -9.50
N VAL A 330 5.29 -7.15 -8.85
CA VAL A 330 6.65 -7.70 -8.82
C VAL A 330 6.62 -9.09 -9.44
N PRO A 331 7.36 -9.35 -10.53
CA PRO A 331 7.45 -10.69 -11.13
C PRO A 331 8.02 -11.71 -10.14
N LEU A 332 7.31 -12.82 -9.91
CA LEU A 332 7.77 -13.92 -9.04
C LEU A 332 8.85 -14.77 -9.71
N LEU A 333 8.88 -14.88 -11.05
CA LEU A 333 9.92 -15.60 -11.78
C LEU A 333 11.32 -15.09 -11.49
N ASP A 334 11.47 -13.79 -11.25
CA ASP A 334 12.73 -13.18 -10.84
C ASP A 334 13.14 -13.60 -9.42
N LEU A 335 12.17 -14.03 -8.62
CA LEU A 335 12.39 -14.54 -7.27
C LEU A 335 12.98 -15.97 -7.28
N ILE A 336 12.71 -16.78 -8.30
CA ILE A 336 13.14 -18.18 -8.39
C ILE A 336 14.52 -18.32 -9.06
N GLN A 337 14.82 -17.52 -10.09
CA GLN A 337 16.07 -17.68 -10.88
C GLN A 337 17.35 -17.30 -10.13
N ASN A 338 17.29 -16.39 -9.16
CA ASN A 338 18.46 -15.98 -8.39
C ASN A 338 18.97 -17.08 -7.42
N PHE A 339 18.12 -18.05 -7.09
CA PHE A 339 18.51 -19.18 -6.21
C PHE A 339 19.23 -20.31 -6.95
N ARG A 340 18.99 -20.51 -8.25
CA ARG A 340 19.65 -21.56 -9.05
C ARG A 340 21.08 -21.20 -9.50
N ARG A 341 21.57 -19.99 -9.18
CA ARG A 341 22.91 -19.49 -9.58
C ARG A 341 23.90 -19.33 -8.42
N LYS A 342 23.53 -19.64 -7.19
CA LYS A 342 24.43 -19.75 -6.05
C LYS A 342 24.61 -21.22 -5.69
#